data_871bc76d7c98bff37b8eb9d1f2a2f1ff
#
_entry.id   871bc76d7c98bff37b8eb9d1f2a2f1ff
#
_cell.length_a   1.000
_cell.length_b   1.000
_cell.length_c   1.000
_cell.angle_alpha   90.00
_cell.angle_beta   90.00
_cell.angle_gamma   90.00
#
_symmetry.space_group_name_H-M   'P 1'
#
loop_
_entity.id
_entity.type
_entity.pdbx_description
1 polymer ?
#
loop_
_entity_poly.entity_id
_entity_poly.type
_entity_poly.pdbx_seq_one_letter_code
_entity_poly.pdbx_strand_id
1 'polypeptide(L)'
;MANRKIMLPQYGTVMKRGVLYYRTRIKDANGKLVAIYAKTPEELYNKETLALEQIENATFHRKTPTVAEYCEKWLLMQSVHVRATTLTDYTSKVRRHIIAELGDKRMGEVSLDDIQLALVPVSKKSASVYKSVVILYKSIFRAAMESRIIDHNPTVYLTTKGGGVPQEDRQALTDEQAERLLDAIRDLPPYVFVMIGLYAGLRREEILALQWDSVYLDTATPYLTVRRAWHTEHNRPVILDELKTKAAERNIPLPVCL
;
A
#
# COMPACT_ATOMS: atom_id res chain seq x y z
N MET A 1 -32.09 8.76 36.81
CA MET A 1 -32.17 8.76 35.34
C MET A 1 -33.52 8.18 34.95
N ALA A 2 -34.41 8.98 34.37
CA ALA A 2 -35.77 8.55 34.06
C ALA A 2 -35.77 7.50 32.94
N ASN A 3 -36.31 6.33 33.20
CA ASN A 3 -36.53 5.26 32.25
C ASN A 3 -37.53 5.76 31.19
N ARG A 4 -37.04 6.20 30.02
CA ARG A 4 -37.91 6.49 28.88
C ARG A 4 -38.52 5.18 28.43
N LYS A 5 -39.81 4.96 28.73
CA LYS A 5 -40.60 3.88 28.15
C LYS A 5 -40.56 4.02 26.63
N ILE A 6 -39.90 3.08 25.95
CA ILE A 6 -39.94 2.98 24.50
C ILE A 6 -41.37 2.64 24.11
N MET A 7 -42.02 3.52 23.34
CA MET A 7 -43.35 3.21 22.77
C MET A 7 -43.13 2.17 21.66
N LEU A 8 -43.56 0.93 21.93
CA LEU A 8 -43.47 -0.16 20.95
C LEU A 8 -44.50 0.04 19.83
N PRO A 9 -44.15 -0.27 18.56
CA PRO A 9 -45.13 -0.28 17.47
C PRO A 9 -46.25 -1.28 17.71
N GLN A 10 -47.42 -1.01 17.11
CA GLN A 10 -48.51 -2.01 17.08
C GLN A 10 -48.22 -3.08 16.04
N TYR A 11 -48.02 -4.32 16.49
CA TYR A 11 -47.73 -5.47 15.63
C TYR A 11 -48.99 -6.29 15.34
N GLY A 12 -49.10 -6.81 14.13
CA GLY A 12 -50.14 -7.80 13.81
C GLY A 12 -49.88 -9.13 14.51
N THR A 13 -50.91 -9.88 14.81
CA THR A 13 -50.81 -11.19 15.46
C THR A 13 -51.18 -12.32 14.50
N VAL A 14 -50.62 -13.51 14.70
CA VAL A 14 -50.95 -14.73 13.97
C VAL A 14 -50.82 -15.96 14.86
N MET A 15 -51.79 -16.88 14.73
CA MET A 15 -51.74 -18.18 15.39
C MET A 15 -50.95 -19.19 14.55
N LYS A 16 -49.96 -19.84 15.16
CA LYS A 16 -49.20 -20.95 14.54
C LYS A 16 -49.16 -22.11 15.52
N ARG A 17 -49.70 -23.25 15.11
CA ARG A 17 -49.75 -24.49 15.93
C ARG A 17 -50.27 -24.25 17.37
N GLY A 18 -51.32 -23.47 17.52
CA GLY A 18 -51.92 -23.17 18.83
C GLY A 18 -51.17 -22.11 19.67
N VAL A 19 -50.12 -21.51 19.17
CA VAL A 19 -49.36 -20.47 19.85
C VAL A 19 -49.55 -19.12 19.14
N LEU A 20 -49.81 -18.06 19.90
CA LEU A 20 -49.95 -16.70 19.42
C LEU A 20 -48.54 -16.09 19.17
N TYR A 21 -48.32 -15.57 18.00
CA TYR A 21 -47.10 -14.82 17.63
C TYR A 21 -47.44 -13.41 17.16
N TYR A 22 -46.60 -12.46 17.51
CA TYR A 22 -46.54 -11.13 16.90
C TYR A 22 -45.72 -11.20 15.61
N ARG A 23 -46.13 -10.44 14.57
CA ARG A 23 -45.54 -10.49 13.25
C ARG A 23 -45.32 -9.11 12.68
N THR A 24 -44.14 -8.91 12.07
CA THR A 24 -43.84 -7.79 11.14
C THR A 24 -43.31 -8.33 9.81
N ARG A 25 -43.19 -7.48 8.80
CA ARG A 25 -42.59 -7.78 7.50
C ARG A 25 -41.63 -6.69 7.15
N ILE A 26 -40.39 -7.04 6.82
CA ILE A 26 -39.37 -6.14 6.34
C ILE A 26 -38.90 -6.54 4.93
N LYS A 27 -38.35 -5.60 4.16
CA LYS A 27 -37.71 -5.92 2.90
C LYS A 27 -36.26 -6.26 3.18
N ASP A 28 -35.77 -7.41 2.73
CA ASP A 28 -34.36 -7.77 2.79
C ASP A 28 -33.52 -6.90 1.85
N ALA A 29 -32.20 -7.07 1.88
CA ALA A 29 -31.25 -6.33 1.03
C ALA A 29 -31.48 -6.53 -0.48
N ASN A 30 -32.27 -7.54 -0.89
CA ASN A 30 -32.66 -7.83 -2.26
C ASN A 30 -34.07 -7.29 -2.61
N GLY A 31 -34.72 -6.61 -1.66
CA GLY A 31 -36.07 -6.09 -1.84
C GLY A 31 -37.20 -7.12 -1.59
N LYS A 32 -36.87 -8.36 -1.20
CA LYS A 32 -37.84 -9.42 -0.93
C LYS A 32 -38.43 -9.25 0.48
N LEU A 33 -39.76 -9.39 0.60
CA LEU A 33 -40.44 -9.31 1.87
C LEU A 33 -40.17 -10.58 2.72
N VAL A 34 -39.57 -10.38 3.89
CA VAL A 34 -39.32 -11.41 4.91
C VAL A 34 -40.19 -11.14 6.13
N ALA A 35 -40.86 -12.17 6.65
CA ALA A 35 -41.68 -12.06 7.85
C ALA A 35 -40.87 -12.46 9.09
N ILE A 36 -40.91 -11.61 10.14
CA ILE A 36 -40.29 -11.87 11.43
C ILE A 36 -41.39 -12.14 12.44
N TYR A 37 -41.15 -13.09 13.34
CA TYR A 37 -42.09 -13.54 14.36
C TYR A 37 -41.42 -13.55 15.73
N ALA A 38 -42.20 -13.18 16.78
CA ALA A 38 -41.77 -13.31 18.15
C ALA A 38 -42.99 -13.59 19.06
N LYS A 39 -42.72 -14.06 20.29
CA LYS A 39 -43.79 -14.35 21.27
C LYS A 39 -44.23 -13.12 22.03
N THR A 40 -43.38 -12.07 22.08
CA THR A 40 -43.73 -10.79 22.73
C THR A 40 -43.47 -9.62 21.77
N PRO A 41 -44.15 -8.48 21.94
CA PRO A 41 -43.91 -7.27 21.14
C PRO A 41 -42.48 -6.74 21.29
N GLU A 42 -41.89 -6.81 22.49
CA GLU A 42 -40.51 -6.34 22.77
C GLU A 42 -39.47 -7.21 22.05
N GLU A 43 -39.65 -8.53 22.08
CA GLU A 43 -38.79 -9.46 21.37
C GLU A 43 -38.87 -9.22 19.85
N LEU A 44 -40.07 -8.93 19.33
CA LEU A 44 -40.25 -8.63 17.92
C LEU A 44 -39.57 -7.33 17.52
N TYR A 45 -39.70 -6.29 18.34
CA TYR A 45 -39.04 -4.99 18.11
C TYR A 45 -37.51 -5.13 18.06
N ASN A 46 -36.93 -5.87 19.01
CA ASN A 46 -35.48 -6.11 19.02
C ASN A 46 -35.02 -6.90 17.79
N LYS A 47 -35.75 -7.93 17.37
CA LYS A 47 -35.46 -8.69 16.15
C LYS A 47 -35.58 -7.86 14.88
N GLU A 48 -36.62 -7.01 14.82
CA GLU A 48 -36.87 -6.10 13.69
C GLU A 48 -35.72 -5.07 13.57
N THR A 49 -35.34 -4.43 14.68
CA THR A 49 -34.24 -3.44 14.73
C THR A 49 -32.94 -4.06 14.29
N LEU A 50 -32.54 -5.21 14.83
CA LEU A 50 -31.34 -5.94 14.42
C LEU A 50 -31.38 -6.31 12.95
N ALA A 51 -32.50 -6.77 12.43
CA ALA A 51 -32.64 -7.15 11.03
C ALA A 51 -32.55 -5.93 10.09
N LEU A 52 -33.11 -4.77 10.47
CA LEU A 52 -33.00 -3.52 9.72
C LEU A 52 -31.57 -3.00 9.71
N GLU A 53 -30.87 -3.01 10.83
CA GLU A 53 -29.44 -2.66 10.90
C GLU A 53 -28.60 -3.55 9.99
N GLN A 54 -28.82 -4.87 9.99
CA GLN A 54 -28.10 -5.80 9.11
C GLN A 54 -28.38 -5.54 7.63
N ILE A 55 -29.62 -5.20 7.27
CA ILE A 55 -30.01 -4.86 5.90
C ILE A 55 -29.36 -3.53 5.46
N GLU A 56 -29.36 -2.54 6.33
CA GLU A 56 -28.74 -1.23 6.06
C GLU A 56 -27.24 -1.39 5.84
N ASN A 57 -26.55 -2.12 6.71
CA ASN A 57 -25.13 -2.44 6.57
C ASN A 57 -24.85 -3.20 5.27
N ALA A 58 -25.59 -4.25 4.97
CA ALA A 58 -25.43 -5.01 3.72
C ALA A 58 -25.69 -4.15 2.49
N THR A 59 -26.63 -3.22 2.54
CA THR A 59 -26.93 -2.28 1.44
C THR A 59 -25.83 -1.25 1.29
N PHE A 60 -25.28 -0.75 2.40
CA PHE A 60 -24.14 0.14 2.42
C PHE A 60 -22.92 -0.51 1.74
N HIS A 61 -22.54 -1.72 2.16
CA HIS A 61 -21.41 -2.44 1.61
C HIS A 61 -21.53 -2.70 0.09
N ARG A 62 -22.73 -3.02 -0.39
CA ARG A 62 -23.01 -3.21 -1.82
C ARG A 62 -22.93 -1.91 -2.65
N LYS A 63 -23.07 -0.74 -2.05
CA LYS A 63 -22.96 0.56 -2.70
C LYS A 63 -21.54 1.09 -2.77
N THR A 64 -20.59 0.45 -2.07
CA THR A 64 -19.19 0.87 -2.11
C THR A 64 -18.58 0.63 -3.50
N PRO A 65 -17.59 1.42 -3.94
CA PRO A 65 -16.87 1.15 -5.17
C PRO A 65 -16.15 -0.20 -5.11
N THR A 66 -15.77 -0.74 -6.26
CA THR A 66 -14.90 -1.90 -6.31
C THR A 66 -13.48 -1.53 -5.83
N VAL A 67 -12.70 -2.54 -5.42
CA VAL A 67 -11.30 -2.33 -5.04
C VAL A 67 -10.52 -1.73 -6.21
N ALA A 68 -10.77 -2.16 -7.45
CA ALA A 68 -10.12 -1.60 -8.63
C ALA A 68 -10.44 -0.11 -8.81
N GLU A 69 -11.72 0.25 -8.78
CA GLU A 69 -12.17 1.65 -8.92
C GLU A 69 -11.56 2.55 -7.81
N TYR A 70 -11.56 2.07 -6.56
CA TYR A 70 -11.02 2.84 -5.46
C TYR A 70 -9.50 2.96 -5.51
N CYS A 71 -8.79 1.88 -5.88
CA CYS A 71 -7.33 1.89 -6.04
C CYS A 71 -6.88 2.88 -7.11
N GLU A 72 -7.54 2.93 -8.29
CA GLU A 72 -7.19 3.90 -9.34
C GLU A 72 -7.44 5.34 -8.87
N LYS A 73 -8.55 5.59 -8.16
CA LYS A 73 -8.81 6.89 -7.53
C LYS A 73 -7.73 7.24 -6.49
N TRP A 74 -7.34 6.28 -5.64
CA TRP A 74 -6.30 6.47 -4.63
C TRP A 74 -4.95 6.79 -5.28
N LEU A 75 -4.56 6.09 -6.34
CA LEU A 75 -3.33 6.37 -7.09
C LEU A 75 -3.34 7.80 -7.68
N LEU A 76 -4.47 8.24 -8.21
CA LEU A 76 -4.63 9.61 -8.69
C LEU A 76 -4.44 10.63 -7.55
N MET A 77 -5.00 10.38 -6.36
CA MET A 77 -4.78 11.25 -5.20
C MET A 77 -3.31 11.25 -4.75
N GLN A 78 -2.62 10.10 -4.81
CA GLN A 78 -1.20 10.02 -4.47
C GLN A 78 -0.30 10.77 -5.45
N SER A 79 -0.70 10.95 -6.72
CA SER A 79 0.12 11.66 -7.71
C SER A 79 0.47 13.09 -7.33
N VAL A 80 -0.34 13.71 -6.47
CA VAL A 80 -0.09 15.08 -5.95
C VAL A 80 0.90 15.09 -4.79
N HIS A 81 1.06 13.96 -4.07
CA HIS A 81 1.81 13.90 -2.82
C HIS A 81 3.16 13.19 -2.93
N VAL A 82 3.34 12.35 -3.95
CA VAL A 82 4.56 11.55 -4.11
C VAL A 82 5.26 11.86 -5.43
N ARG A 83 6.57 11.60 -5.47
CA ARG A 83 7.35 11.75 -6.70
C ARG A 83 6.91 10.75 -7.77
N ALA A 84 7.06 11.10 -9.04
CA ALA A 84 6.68 10.26 -10.19
C ALA A 84 7.23 8.83 -10.10
N THR A 85 8.48 8.65 -9.66
CA THR A 85 9.09 7.32 -9.45
C THR A 85 8.42 6.50 -8.37
N THR A 86 8.02 7.12 -7.27
CA THR A 86 7.26 6.45 -6.19
C THR A 86 5.87 6.09 -6.67
N LEU A 87 5.23 6.97 -7.44
CA LEU A 87 3.91 6.70 -8.01
C LEU A 87 3.95 5.52 -8.99
N THR A 88 4.98 5.44 -9.84
CA THR A 88 5.20 4.32 -10.77
C THR A 88 5.34 3.00 -10.00
N ASP A 89 6.12 2.98 -8.92
CA ASP A 89 6.27 1.80 -8.06
C ASP A 89 4.95 1.42 -7.38
N TYR A 90 4.20 2.38 -6.84
CA TYR A 90 2.87 2.16 -6.25
C TYR A 90 1.91 1.59 -7.28
N THR A 91 1.81 2.21 -8.45
CA THR A 91 0.94 1.78 -9.54
C THR A 91 1.22 0.34 -9.95
N SER A 92 2.50 -0.01 -10.15
CA SER A 92 2.91 -1.36 -10.51
C SER A 92 2.50 -2.38 -9.44
N LYS A 93 2.76 -2.10 -8.16
CA LYS A 93 2.43 -3.02 -7.06
C LYS A 93 0.93 -3.12 -6.81
N VAL A 94 0.21 -2.00 -6.84
CA VAL A 94 -1.25 -1.97 -6.64
C VAL A 94 -1.95 -2.77 -7.72
N ARG A 95 -1.63 -2.51 -9.00
CA ARG A 95 -2.25 -3.25 -10.11
C ARG A 95 -1.92 -4.73 -10.10
N ARG A 96 -0.67 -5.09 -9.84
CA ARG A 96 -0.18 -6.48 -9.90
C ARG A 96 -0.62 -7.33 -8.71
N HIS A 97 -0.75 -6.75 -7.51
CA HIS A 97 -0.91 -7.51 -6.27
C HIS A 97 -2.19 -7.19 -5.48
N ILE A 98 -2.88 -6.10 -5.81
CA ILE A 98 -4.12 -5.73 -5.13
C ILE A 98 -5.30 -5.85 -6.10
N ILE A 99 -5.24 -5.12 -7.22
CA ILE A 99 -6.33 -5.14 -8.21
C ILE A 99 -6.45 -6.52 -8.88
N ALA A 100 -5.34 -7.17 -9.20
CA ALA A 100 -5.36 -8.50 -9.82
C ALA A 100 -6.04 -9.57 -8.94
N GLU A 101 -5.97 -9.43 -7.61
CA GLU A 101 -6.50 -10.42 -6.68
C GLU A 101 -7.90 -10.06 -6.14
N LEU A 102 -8.15 -8.78 -5.88
CA LEU A 102 -9.36 -8.31 -5.22
C LEU A 102 -10.15 -7.27 -6.01
N GLY A 103 -9.72 -6.94 -7.23
CA GLY A 103 -10.26 -5.81 -8.00
C GLY A 103 -11.78 -5.80 -8.16
N ASP A 104 -12.39 -6.95 -8.37
CA ASP A 104 -13.84 -7.09 -8.60
C ASP A 104 -14.67 -7.05 -7.31
N LYS A 105 -14.04 -7.22 -6.13
CA LYS A 105 -14.74 -7.14 -4.86
C LYS A 105 -15.10 -5.69 -4.51
N ARG A 106 -16.21 -5.52 -3.82
CA ARG A 106 -16.58 -4.22 -3.24
C ARG A 106 -15.70 -3.91 -2.04
N MET A 107 -15.29 -2.66 -1.87
CA MET A 107 -14.42 -2.22 -0.77
C MET A 107 -15.00 -2.61 0.62
N GLY A 108 -16.30 -2.49 0.80
CA GLY A 108 -16.98 -2.84 2.05
C GLY A 108 -17.12 -4.35 2.30
N GLU A 109 -16.93 -5.19 1.28
CA GLU A 109 -17.04 -6.66 1.39
C GLU A 109 -15.68 -7.34 1.59
N VAL A 110 -14.57 -6.59 1.55
CA VAL A 110 -13.23 -7.15 1.73
C VAL A 110 -12.97 -7.45 3.20
N SER A 111 -12.72 -8.71 3.50
CA SER A 111 -12.33 -9.19 4.83
C SER A 111 -10.81 -9.24 5.01
N LEU A 112 -10.37 -9.44 6.26
CA LEU A 112 -8.95 -9.71 6.56
C LEU A 112 -8.48 -10.99 5.87
N ASP A 113 -9.32 -12.03 5.84
CA ASP A 113 -8.99 -13.33 5.23
C ASP A 113 -8.76 -13.18 3.71
N ASP A 114 -9.58 -12.37 3.03
CA ASP A 114 -9.38 -12.08 1.61
C ASP A 114 -8.02 -11.46 1.34
N ILE A 115 -7.62 -10.48 2.18
CA ILE A 115 -6.31 -9.83 2.05
C ILE A 115 -5.17 -10.82 2.35
N GLN A 116 -5.31 -11.67 3.36
CA GLN A 116 -4.31 -12.69 3.69
C GLN A 116 -4.16 -13.70 2.55
N LEU A 117 -5.24 -14.15 1.93
CA LEU A 117 -5.20 -15.03 0.77
C LEU A 117 -4.55 -14.35 -0.43
N ALA A 118 -4.87 -13.09 -0.70
CA ALA A 118 -4.25 -12.29 -1.76
C ALA A 118 -2.74 -12.07 -1.53
N LEU A 119 -2.26 -12.14 -0.29
CA LEU A 119 -0.85 -12.03 0.06
C LEU A 119 -0.07 -13.35 -0.09
N VAL A 120 -0.73 -14.50 -0.24
CA VAL A 120 -0.06 -15.80 -0.40
C VAL A 120 0.92 -15.81 -1.60
N PRO A 121 0.55 -15.38 -2.82
CA PRO A 121 1.51 -15.32 -3.93
C PRO A 121 2.62 -14.28 -3.69
N VAL A 122 2.34 -13.21 -2.93
CA VAL A 122 3.34 -12.18 -2.61
C VAL A 122 4.35 -12.68 -1.59
N SER A 123 3.98 -13.60 -0.70
CA SER A 123 4.89 -14.20 0.30
C SER A 123 6.04 -15.00 -0.33
N LYS A 124 5.90 -15.41 -1.59
CA LYS A 124 6.97 -16.07 -2.38
C LYS A 124 7.95 -15.07 -3.03
N LYS A 125 7.69 -13.77 -2.94
CA LYS A 125 8.59 -12.70 -3.40
C LYS A 125 9.54 -12.29 -2.26
N SER A 126 10.44 -11.33 -2.53
CA SER A 126 11.34 -10.82 -1.48
C SER A 126 10.56 -10.19 -0.31
N ALA A 127 11.13 -10.25 0.89
CA ALA A 127 10.56 -9.64 2.08
C ALA A 127 10.29 -8.13 1.91
N SER A 128 11.10 -7.44 1.12
CA SER A 128 10.92 -6.02 0.79
C SER A 128 9.65 -5.79 -0.04
N VAL A 129 9.39 -6.63 -1.06
CA VAL A 129 8.17 -6.55 -1.88
C VAL A 129 6.94 -6.87 -1.03
N TYR A 130 6.98 -7.95 -0.24
CA TYR A 130 5.90 -8.30 0.68
C TYR A 130 5.54 -7.14 1.62
N LYS A 131 6.54 -6.60 2.32
CA LYS A 131 6.37 -5.45 3.22
C LYS A 131 5.76 -4.25 2.51
N SER A 132 6.23 -3.94 1.30
CA SER A 132 5.71 -2.81 0.51
C SER A 132 4.23 -3.01 0.14
N VAL A 133 3.84 -4.21 -0.29
CA VAL A 133 2.45 -4.52 -0.66
C VAL A 133 1.53 -4.44 0.57
N VAL A 134 1.96 -4.97 1.72
CA VAL A 134 1.20 -4.84 2.98
C VAL A 134 1.00 -3.37 3.38
N ILE A 135 2.04 -2.54 3.23
CA ILE A 135 1.93 -1.09 3.50
C ILE A 135 0.91 -0.44 2.57
N LEU A 136 0.89 -0.82 1.28
CA LEU A 136 -0.10 -0.30 0.32
C LEU A 136 -1.52 -0.71 0.69
N TYR A 137 -1.78 -1.98 1.05
CA TYR A 137 -3.08 -2.40 1.58
C TYR A 137 -3.52 -1.53 2.76
N LYS A 138 -2.64 -1.36 3.76
CA LYS A 138 -2.93 -0.52 4.93
C LYS A 138 -3.25 0.92 4.55
N SER A 139 -2.50 1.50 3.63
CA SER A 139 -2.69 2.90 3.22
C SER A 139 -3.99 3.11 2.45
N ILE A 140 -4.33 2.19 1.53
CA ILE A 140 -5.55 2.25 0.73
C ILE A 140 -6.79 2.09 1.61
N PHE A 141 -6.84 1.05 2.47
CA PHE A 141 -8.01 0.80 3.32
C PHE A 141 -8.15 1.84 4.44
N ARG A 142 -7.05 2.39 4.95
CA ARG A 142 -7.09 3.54 5.86
C ARG A 142 -7.71 4.77 5.19
N ALA A 143 -7.25 5.11 3.98
CA ALA A 143 -7.80 6.23 3.22
C ALA A 143 -9.30 6.03 2.89
N ALA A 144 -9.72 4.79 2.59
CA ALA A 144 -11.11 4.47 2.36
C ALA A 144 -11.98 4.67 3.61
N MET A 145 -11.48 4.32 4.78
CA MET A 145 -12.15 4.52 6.06
C MET A 145 -12.23 6.02 6.41
N GLU A 146 -11.12 6.76 6.27
CA GLU A 146 -11.08 8.21 6.51
C GLU A 146 -12.05 8.97 5.58
N SER A 147 -12.21 8.48 4.34
CA SER A 147 -13.16 9.02 3.36
C SER A 147 -14.60 8.48 3.53
N ARG A 148 -14.89 7.71 4.56
CA ARG A 148 -16.20 7.09 4.84
C ARG A 148 -16.74 6.24 3.68
N ILE A 149 -15.85 5.63 2.91
CA ILE A 149 -16.22 4.66 1.87
C ILE A 149 -16.51 3.29 2.50
N ILE A 150 -15.82 2.97 3.60
CA ILE A 150 -16.03 1.78 4.43
C ILE A 150 -16.21 2.20 5.89
N ASP A 151 -16.90 1.41 6.66
CA ASP A 151 -17.19 1.62 8.09
C ASP A 151 -16.16 0.97 9.01
N HIS A 152 -15.44 -0.04 8.53
CA HIS A 152 -14.36 -0.69 9.26
C HIS A 152 -13.13 -0.92 8.36
N ASN A 153 -11.96 -1.00 8.98
CA ASN A 153 -10.72 -1.24 8.26
C ASN A 153 -10.23 -2.69 8.45
N PRO A 154 -10.30 -3.55 7.42
CA PRO A 154 -9.89 -4.95 7.54
C PRO A 154 -8.38 -5.14 7.75
N THR A 155 -7.56 -4.09 7.55
CA THR A 155 -6.10 -4.18 7.65
C THR A 155 -5.53 -3.88 9.05
N VAL A 156 -6.37 -3.63 10.07
CA VAL A 156 -5.93 -3.26 11.41
C VAL A 156 -4.96 -4.30 11.99
N TYR A 157 -5.30 -5.58 11.87
CA TYR A 157 -4.48 -6.68 12.38
C TYR A 157 -3.49 -7.26 11.37
N LEU A 158 -3.39 -6.68 10.17
CA LEU A 158 -2.45 -7.13 9.16
C LEU A 158 -1.01 -6.81 9.59
N THR A 159 -0.14 -7.82 9.63
CA THR A 159 1.27 -7.67 9.99
C THR A 159 2.18 -7.56 8.77
N THR A 160 3.25 -6.78 8.88
CA THR A 160 4.34 -6.74 7.88
C THR A 160 5.45 -7.75 8.19
N LYS A 161 5.38 -8.43 9.35
CA LYS A 161 6.40 -9.38 9.80
C LYS A 161 6.12 -10.78 9.25
N GLY A 162 7.18 -11.53 9.00
CA GLY A 162 7.10 -12.96 8.70
C GLY A 162 6.73 -13.34 7.27
N GLY A 163 6.51 -12.36 6.36
CA GLY A 163 6.20 -12.66 4.96
C GLY A 163 7.33 -12.28 4.01
N GLY A 164 7.40 -13.02 2.88
CA GLY A 164 8.42 -12.85 1.86
C GLY A 164 9.72 -13.60 2.15
N VAL A 165 10.46 -13.88 1.08
CA VAL A 165 11.76 -14.54 1.16
C VAL A 165 12.78 -13.54 1.70
N PRO A 166 13.49 -13.84 2.80
CA PRO A 166 14.55 -12.99 3.29
C PRO A 166 15.61 -12.75 2.21
N GLN A 167 16.16 -11.57 2.19
CA GLN A 167 17.30 -11.28 1.33
C GLN A 167 18.56 -11.81 2.05
N GLU A 168 19.44 -12.47 1.30
CA GLU A 168 20.76 -12.83 1.80
C GLU A 168 21.55 -11.56 2.19
N ASP A 169 22.33 -11.66 3.26
CA ASP A 169 23.17 -10.58 3.69
C ASP A 169 24.26 -10.32 2.64
N ARG A 170 24.20 -9.16 2.02
CA ARG A 170 25.24 -8.71 1.09
C ARG A 170 26.43 -8.26 1.89
N GLN A 171 27.55 -8.92 1.69
CA GLN A 171 28.82 -8.50 2.25
C GLN A 171 29.48 -7.47 1.34
N ALA A 172 30.18 -6.52 1.96
CA ALA A 172 31.07 -5.63 1.22
C ALA A 172 32.26 -6.43 0.67
N LEU A 173 32.85 -5.97 -0.43
CA LEU A 173 34.09 -6.53 -0.92
C LEU A 173 35.19 -6.30 0.11
N THR A 174 36.08 -7.29 0.27
CA THR A 174 37.37 -7.07 0.95
C THR A 174 38.28 -6.22 0.09
N ASP A 175 39.31 -5.61 0.69
CA ASP A 175 40.26 -4.79 -0.05
C ASP A 175 40.93 -5.59 -1.18
N GLU A 176 41.34 -6.84 -0.91
CA GLU A 176 41.90 -7.75 -1.92
C GLU A 176 40.90 -8.06 -3.07
N GLN A 177 39.60 -8.20 -2.76
CA GLN A 177 38.59 -8.44 -3.77
C GLN A 177 38.36 -7.17 -4.61
N ALA A 178 38.39 -6.00 -4.00
CA ALA A 178 38.26 -4.72 -4.67
C ALA A 178 39.45 -4.47 -5.65
N GLU A 179 40.68 -4.73 -5.20
CA GLU A 179 41.88 -4.64 -6.04
C GLU A 179 41.79 -5.60 -7.23
N ARG A 180 41.49 -6.88 -7.01
CA ARG A 180 41.31 -7.86 -8.10
C ARG A 180 40.22 -7.46 -9.10
N LEU A 181 39.11 -6.90 -8.59
CA LEU A 181 38.04 -6.39 -9.47
C LEU A 181 38.57 -5.25 -10.35
N LEU A 182 39.24 -4.26 -9.76
CA LEU A 182 39.79 -3.10 -10.50
C LEU A 182 40.82 -3.53 -11.52
N ASP A 183 41.71 -4.45 -11.19
CA ASP A 183 42.67 -4.99 -12.13
C ASP A 183 42.01 -5.72 -13.30
N ALA A 184 41.00 -6.50 -13.04
CA ALA A 184 40.27 -7.24 -14.07
C ALA A 184 39.46 -6.36 -15.04
N ILE A 185 39.09 -5.15 -14.62
CA ILE A 185 38.30 -4.22 -15.45
C ILE A 185 39.04 -2.98 -15.89
N ARG A 186 40.37 -2.90 -15.64
CA ARG A 186 41.19 -1.71 -15.85
C ARG A 186 41.01 -1.07 -17.22
N ASP A 187 40.96 -1.90 -18.28
CA ASP A 187 40.84 -1.47 -19.65
C ASP A 187 39.40 -1.48 -20.19
N LEU A 188 38.41 -1.68 -19.29
CA LEU A 188 37.01 -1.75 -19.63
C LEU A 188 36.27 -0.43 -19.32
N PRO A 189 35.22 -0.08 -20.09
CA PRO A 189 34.43 1.14 -19.84
C PRO A 189 33.95 1.35 -18.41
N PRO A 190 33.56 0.32 -17.63
CA PRO A 190 33.05 0.51 -16.26
C PRO A 190 34.17 0.82 -15.23
N TYR A 191 35.44 0.84 -15.58
CA TYR A 191 36.57 1.04 -14.64
C TYR A 191 36.36 2.31 -13.77
N VAL A 192 36.22 3.47 -14.40
CA VAL A 192 36.06 4.77 -13.72
C VAL A 192 34.79 4.78 -12.87
N PHE A 193 33.70 4.18 -13.37
CA PHE A 193 32.44 4.05 -12.63
C PHE A 193 32.62 3.28 -11.31
N VAL A 194 33.32 2.14 -11.38
CA VAL A 194 33.58 1.29 -10.20
C VAL A 194 34.56 1.98 -9.24
N MET A 195 35.61 2.64 -9.76
CA MET A 195 36.54 3.43 -8.97
C MET A 195 35.84 4.51 -8.15
N ILE A 196 34.99 5.32 -8.78
CA ILE A 196 34.20 6.36 -8.09
C ILE A 196 33.28 5.73 -7.03
N GLY A 197 32.65 4.60 -7.35
CA GLY A 197 31.79 3.89 -6.40
C GLY A 197 32.53 3.39 -5.17
N LEU A 198 33.71 2.80 -5.37
CA LEU A 198 34.54 2.24 -4.28
C LEU A 198 35.18 3.32 -3.41
N TYR A 199 35.82 4.32 -4.03
CA TYR A 199 36.68 5.26 -3.31
C TYR A 199 35.98 6.57 -2.92
N ALA A 200 34.97 7.02 -3.68
CA ALA A 200 34.20 8.21 -3.34
C ALA A 200 32.83 7.88 -2.74
N GLY A 201 32.39 6.63 -2.73
CA GLY A 201 31.16 6.18 -2.09
C GLY A 201 29.87 6.79 -2.68
N LEU A 202 29.89 7.14 -3.97
CA LEU A 202 28.71 7.67 -4.65
C LEU A 202 27.69 6.55 -4.89
N ARG A 203 26.40 6.92 -4.85
CA ARG A 203 25.34 6.02 -5.31
C ARG A 203 25.39 5.85 -6.82
N ARG A 204 24.93 4.71 -7.31
CA ARG A 204 24.89 4.41 -8.75
C ARG A 204 24.27 5.55 -9.58
N GLU A 205 23.16 6.07 -9.15
CA GLU A 205 22.43 7.15 -9.82
C GLU A 205 23.19 8.49 -9.79
N GLU A 206 23.99 8.71 -8.75
CA GLU A 206 24.85 9.90 -8.61
C GLU A 206 26.04 9.82 -9.56
N ILE A 207 26.68 8.63 -9.68
CA ILE A 207 27.79 8.43 -10.61
C ILE A 207 27.34 8.61 -12.08
N LEU A 208 26.18 8.01 -12.42
CA LEU A 208 25.63 8.11 -13.79
C LEU A 208 25.23 9.54 -14.18
N ALA A 209 24.98 10.40 -13.20
CA ALA A 209 24.64 11.81 -13.41
C ALA A 209 25.85 12.76 -13.27
N LEU A 210 27.03 12.23 -12.93
CA LEU A 210 28.22 13.04 -12.73
C LEU A 210 28.67 13.68 -14.05
N GLN A 211 28.95 14.98 -14.03
CA GLN A 211 29.44 15.77 -15.16
C GLN A 211 30.72 16.50 -14.77
N TRP A 212 31.52 16.87 -15.75
CA TRP A 212 32.79 17.57 -15.55
C TRP A 212 32.67 18.88 -14.78
N ASP A 213 31.54 19.57 -14.86
CA ASP A 213 31.21 20.79 -14.08
C ASP A 213 31.06 20.57 -12.57
N SER A 214 31.08 19.31 -12.15
CA SER A 214 30.97 18.87 -10.76
C SER A 214 32.28 18.24 -10.25
N VAL A 215 33.35 18.24 -11.02
CA VAL A 215 34.67 17.66 -10.70
C VAL A 215 35.71 18.76 -10.63
N TYR A 216 36.37 18.94 -9.51
CA TYR A 216 37.33 19.99 -9.23
C TYR A 216 38.69 19.38 -8.92
N LEU A 217 39.55 19.24 -9.92
CA LEU A 217 40.89 18.62 -9.81
C LEU A 217 41.99 19.65 -9.52
N ASP A 218 41.85 20.88 -10.01
CA ASP A 218 42.83 21.95 -9.91
C ASP A 218 42.75 22.73 -8.59
N THR A 219 42.52 22.05 -7.50
CA THR A 219 42.40 22.63 -6.14
C THR A 219 43.40 21.98 -5.19
N ALA A 220 43.74 22.66 -4.10
CA ALA A 220 44.67 22.13 -3.10
C ALA A 220 44.16 20.77 -2.48
N THR A 221 42.86 20.56 -2.46
CA THR A 221 42.21 19.30 -2.10
C THR A 221 41.19 19.00 -3.17
N PRO A 222 41.53 18.15 -4.16
CA PRO A 222 40.59 17.75 -5.21
C PRO A 222 39.31 17.17 -4.64
N TYR A 223 38.18 17.53 -5.23
CA TYR A 223 36.85 17.07 -4.77
C TYR A 223 35.88 17.00 -5.94
N LEU A 224 34.78 16.28 -5.71
CA LEU A 224 33.60 16.32 -6.56
C LEU A 224 32.37 16.76 -5.77
N THR A 225 31.40 17.35 -6.47
CA THR A 225 30.12 17.78 -5.88
C THR A 225 29.01 16.88 -6.39
N VAL A 226 28.28 16.25 -5.46
CA VAL A 226 27.07 15.50 -5.79
C VAL A 226 25.90 16.46 -5.77
N ARG A 227 25.31 16.77 -6.91
CA ARG A 227 24.16 17.69 -7.06
C ARG A 227 23.10 17.18 -8.03
N ARG A 228 23.36 16.10 -8.74
CA ARG A 228 22.45 15.49 -9.72
C ARG A 228 22.28 14.02 -9.47
N ALA A 229 21.16 13.47 -9.94
CA ALA A 229 20.92 12.04 -9.94
C ALA A 229 20.31 11.61 -11.29
N TRP A 230 20.78 10.47 -11.77
CA TRP A 230 20.24 9.84 -12.97
C TRP A 230 18.94 9.09 -12.64
N HIS A 231 17.97 9.16 -13.53
CA HIS A 231 16.71 8.48 -13.40
C HIS A 231 16.25 7.87 -14.71
N THR A 232 15.32 6.90 -14.64
CA THR A 232 14.64 6.37 -15.82
C THR A 232 13.17 6.78 -15.76
N GLU A 233 12.73 7.59 -16.72
CA GLU A 233 11.32 7.92 -16.93
C GLU A 233 10.87 7.33 -18.27
N HIS A 234 9.78 6.56 -18.26
CA HIS A 234 9.25 5.90 -19.46
C HIS A 234 10.32 5.17 -20.29
N ASN A 235 11.22 4.46 -19.59
CA ASN A 235 12.36 3.74 -20.17
C ASN A 235 13.40 4.63 -20.87
N ARG A 236 13.45 5.94 -20.57
CA ARG A 236 14.44 6.89 -21.05
C ARG A 236 15.28 7.43 -19.91
N PRO A 237 16.60 7.60 -20.09
CA PRO A 237 17.45 8.22 -19.09
C PRO A 237 17.11 9.70 -18.95
N VAL A 238 16.99 10.17 -17.70
CA VAL A 238 16.77 11.57 -17.35
C VAL A 238 17.73 11.94 -16.23
N ILE A 239 18.40 13.09 -16.37
CA ILE A 239 19.20 13.66 -15.29
C ILE A 239 18.33 14.66 -14.54
N LEU A 240 18.19 14.45 -13.23
CA LEU A 240 17.48 15.36 -12.34
C LEU A 240 18.49 16.29 -11.66
N ASP A 241 18.28 17.60 -11.78
CA ASP A 241 19.08 18.62 -11.11
C ASP A 241 18.72 18.76 -9.62
N GLU A 242 17.64 18.11 -9.17
CA GLU A 242 17.23 18.09 -7.79
C GLU A 242 17.46 16.73 -7.14
N LEU A 243 18.19 16.72 -6.04
CA LEU A 243 18.37 15.54 -5.21
C LEU A 243 17.16 15.31 -4.27
N LYS A 244 17.04 14.11 -3.71
CA LYS A 244 15.91 13.72 -2.83
C LYS A 244 15.81 14.61 -1.58
N THR A 245 16.93 15.10 -1.07
CA THR A 245 17.02 15.98 0.11
C THR A 245 18.16 16.97 -0.08
N LYS A 246 18.10 18.13 0.56
CA LYS A 246 19.24 19.10 0.58
C LYS A 246 20.53 18.48 1.12
N ALA A 247 20.43 17.58 2.11
CA ALA A 247 21.59 16.89 2.69
C ALA A 247 22.24 15.89 1.72
N ALA A 248 21.62 15.56 0.59
CA ALA A 248 22.21 14.71 -0.43
C ALA A 248 23.19 15.50 -1.32
N GLU A 249 23.04 16.82 -1.42
CA GLU A 249 24.03 17.71 -2.02
C GLU A 249 25.23 17.82 -1.10
N ARG A 250 26.40 17.41 -1.60
CA ARG A 250 27.62 17.31 -0.79
C ARG A 250 28.87 17.34 -1.61
N ASN A 251 29.94 17.85 -1.03
CA ASN A 251 31.28 17.75 -1.58
C ASN A 251 31.96 16.51 -1.01
N ILE A 252 32.65 15.77 -1.85
CA ILE A 252 33.40 14.56 -1.50
C ILE A 252 34.84 14.78 -1.92
N PRO A 253 35.81 14.81 -0.97
CA PRO A 253 37.21 14.89 -1.32
C PRO A 253 37.63 13.63 -2.07
N LEU A 254 38.46 13.80 -3.08
CA LEU A 254 38.99 12.70 -3.89
C LEU A 254 40.26 12.16 -3.23
N PRO A 255 40.38 10.85 -3.01
CA PRO A 255 41.62 10.24 -2.59
C PRO A 255 42.64 10.26 -3.75
N VAL A 256 43.92 10.19 -3.40
CA VAL A 256 45.05 10.27 -4.39
C VAL A 256 44.99 9.17 -5.47
N CYS A 257 44.29 8.05 -5.16
CA CYS A 257 44.15 6.92 -6.10
C CYS A 257 43.03 7.11 -7.13
N LEU A 258 42.24 8.16 -7.04
CA LEU A 258 41.12 8.47 -7.92
C LEU A 258 41.42 9.71 -8.79
#